data_ee6617a54b82ad9c51eab3986d785125
#
_entry.id   ee6617a54b82ad9c51eab3986d785125
#
_cell.length_a   1.000
_cell.length_b   1.000
_cell.length_c   1.000
_cell.angle_alpha   90.00
_cell.angle_beta   90.00
_cell.angle_gamma   90.00
#
_symmetry.space_group_name_H-M   'P 1'
#
loop_
_entity.id
_entity.type
_entity.pdbx_description
1 polymer ?
#
loop_
_entity_poly.entity_id
_entity_poly.type
_entity_poly.pdbx_seq_one_letter_code
_entity_poly.pdbx_strand_id
1 'polypeptide(L)'
;MELPSPLRPLLNDPARSAVLTDFDGTLAPVVDDPKSAVPLPGAADVLRRLARRFGRAGVVSGRPVSYLVDRLGTDLWLSGLYGLERWEEGRRVEAPEAERWRPVVAEATARAENELGPLVEAKGLSLTLHFRTVPERGDEARAWAQEEAERTGLVVAEARASVELHPPVDADKGTVVEEAAAGMAAACFFGDDVGDLSAFGALERLAAAGVATARVAVNSAEADPELVERADVVVDGPTEALAVLEALASG
;
A
#
# COMPACT_ATOMS: atom_id res chain seq x y z
N MET A 1 -23.75 8.32 -5.79
CA MET A 1 -23.65 6.88 -6.10
C MET A 1 -24.24 6.08 -4.95
N GLU A 2 -24.94 4.97 -5.22
CA GLU A 2 -25.39 4.07 -4.16
C GLU A 2 -24.19 3.24 -3.65
N LEU A 3 -24.05 3.12 -2.31
CA LEU A 3 -22.95 2.37 -1.71
C LEU A 3 -23.14 0.86 -1.96
N PRO A 4 -22.13 0.14 -2.47
CA PRO A 4 -22.16 -1.31 -2.65
C PRO A 4 -22.56 -2.06 -1.36
N SER A 5 -23.38 -3.10 -1.49
CA SER A 5 -23.93 -3.80 -0.32
C SER A 5 -22.89 -4.39 0.64
N PRO A 6 -21.72 -4.92 0.19
CA PRO A 6 -20.68 -5.42 1.10
C PRO A 6 -20.07 -4.35 2.00
N LEU A 7 -20.13 -3.07 1.63
CA LEU A 7 -19.60 -1.96 2.41
C LEU A 7 -20.58 -1.39 3.45
N ARG A 8 -21.87 -1.74 3.37
CA ARG A 8 -22.90 -1.22 4.30
C ARG A 8 -22.64 -1.54 5.77
N PRO A 9 -22.07 -2.71 6.15
CA PRO A 9 -21.75 -2.99 7.56
C PRO A 9 -20.84 -1.97 8.22
N LEU A 10 -19.95 -1.30 7.47
CA LEU A 10 -19.09 -0.24 7.98
C LEU A 10 -19.88 0.95 8.55
N LEU A 11 -21.08 1.19 8.05
CA LEU A 11 -21.94 2.30 8.48
C LEU A 11 -22.76 1.98 9.75
N ASN A 12 -22.83 0.71 10.17
CA ASN A 12 -23.59 0.31 11.36
C ASN A 12 -22.95 0.83 12.65
N ASP A 13 -21.60 0.84 12.69
CA ASP A 13 -20.82 1.39 13.79
C ASP A 13 -19.49 1.97 13.20
N PRO A 14 -19.54 3.20 12.66
CA PRO A 14 -18.34 3.79 12.04
C PRO A 14 -17.18 3.95 13.02
N ALA A 15 -17.43 4.22 14.30
CA ALA A 15 -16.40 4.36 15.32
C ALA A 15 -15.64 3.05 15.58
N ARG A 16 -16.25 1.90 15.25
CA ARG A 16 -15.64 0.58 15.31
C ARG A 16 -15.45 -0.03 13.92
N SER A 17 -15.20 0.79 12.92
CA SER A 17 -14.92 0.35 11.56
C SER A 17 -13.62 0.92 11.03
N ALA A 18 -12.90 0.12 10.22
CA ALA A 18 -11.67 0.51 9.55
C ALA A 18 -11.90 0.64 8.03
N VAL A 19 -11.50 1.78 7.45
CA VAL A 19 -11.51 2.05 6.00
C VAL A 19 -10.09 2.30 5.55
N LEU A 20 -9.50 1.32 4.86
CA LEU A 20 -8.11 1.33 4.43
C LEU A 20 -8.03 1.25 2.90
N THR A 21 -7.01 1.87 2.32
CA THR A 21 -6.81 1.90 0.88
C THR A 21 -5.33 1.86 0.53
N ASP A 22 -4.99 1.27 -0.61
CA ASP A 22 -3.70 1.50 -1.24
C ASP A 22 -3.63 2.92 -1.84
N PHE A 23 -2.48 3.29 -2.37
CA PHE A 23 -2.21 4.59 -2.99
C PHE A 23 -2.11 4.51 -4.52
N ASP A 24 -1.09 3.80 -5.05
CA ASP A 24 -0.85 3.68 -6.48
C ASP A 24 -1.90 2.77 -7.12
N GLY A 25 -2.46 3.15 -8.25
CA GLY A 25 -3.55 2.39 -8.91
C GLY A 25 -4.91 2.50 -8.21
N THR A 26 -4.96 2.97 -6.96
CA THR A 26 -6.19 3.04 -6.15
C THR A 26 -6.63 4.47 -5.85
N LEU A 27 -5.77 5.35 -5.33
CA LEU A 27 -6.03 6.78 -5.13
C LEU A 27 -5.34 7.66 -6.17
N ALA A 28 -4.27 7.15 -6.76
CA ALA A 28 -3.51 7.78 -7.82
C ALA A 28 -3.49 6.86 -9.04
N PRO A 29 -3.63 7.37 -10.27
CA PRO A 29 -3.42 6.58 -11.47
C PRO A 29 -2.00 6.00 -11.52
N VAL A 30 -1.86 4.79 -12.09
CA VAL A 30 -0.55 4.22 -12.38
C VAL A 30 0.12 5.06 -13.47
N VAL A 31 1.40 5.38 -13.26
CA VAL A 31 2.22 6.21 -14.15
C VAL A 31 3.57 5.56 -14.42
N ASP A 32 4.20 5.89 -15.55
CA ASP A 32 5.49 5.32 -15.94
C ASP A 32 6.65 5.76 -15.02
N ASP A 33 6.66 7.04 -14.61
CA ASP A 33 7.61 7.55 -13.61
C ASP A 33 6.97 7.51 -12.21
N PRO A 34 7.40 6.59 -11.32
CA PRO A 34 6.84 6.48 -9.99
C PRO A 34 6.86 7.78 -9.18
N LYS A 35 7.82 8.68 -9.44
CA LYS A 35 7.95 9.97 -8.73
C LYS A 35 6.85 10.96 -9.12
N SER A 36 6.23 10.77 -10.28
CA SER A 36 5.18 11.65 -10.82
C SER A 36 3.77 11.27 -10.37
N ALA A 37 3.57 10.16 -9.67
CA ALA A 37 2.27 9.75 -9.19
C ALA A 37 1.69 10.79 -8.22
N VAL A 38 0.46 11.23 -8.51
CA VAL A 38 -0.29 12.17 -7.68
C VAL A 38 -1.69 11.63 -7.43
N PRO A 39 -2.23 11.79 -6.20
CA PRO A 39 -3.59 11.34 -5.93
C PRO A 39 -4.60 12.15 -6.74
N LEU A 40 -5.76 11.56 -7.00
CA LEU A 40 -6.86 12.25 -7.65
C LEU A 40 -7.26 13.52 -6.85
N PRO A 41 -7.69 14.58 -7.55
CA PRO A 41 -8.20 15.78 -6.90
C PRO A 41 -9.30 15.45 -5.88
N GLY A 42 -9.15 15.95 -4.65
CA GLY A 42 -10.09 15.70 -3.56
C GLY A 42 -9.82 14.43 -2.72
N ALA A 43 -8.91 13.54 -3.13
CA ALA A 43 -8.64 12.29 -2.40
C ALA A 43 -8.22 12.55 -0.94
N ALA A 44 -7.33 13.51 -0.70
CA ALA A 44 -6.92 13.87 0.65
C ALA A 44 -8.10 14.39 1.51
N ASP A 45 -9.01 15.17 0.94
CA ASP A 45 -10.19 15.68 1.66
C ASP A 45 -11.21 14.57 1.96
N VAL A 46 -11.36 13.59 1.07
CA VAL A 46 -12.17 12.39 1.30
C VAL A 46 -11.58 11.58 2.46
N LEU A 47 -10.27 11.32 2.46
CA LEU A 47 -9.58 10.61 3.54
C LEU A 47 -9.73 11.32 4.89
N ARG A 48 -9.62 12.66 4.94
CA ARG A 48 -9.85 13.44 6.16
C ARG A 48 -11.28 13.31 6.68
N ARG A 49 -12.28 13.28 5.80
CA ARG A 49 -13.68 13.05 6.18
C ARG A 49 -13.87 11.64 6.73
N LEU A 50 -13.28 10.63 6.10
CA LEU A 50 -13.27 9.26 6.59
C LEU A 50 -12.59 9.16 7.97
N ALA A 51 -11.43 9.78 8.16
CA ALA A 51 -10.69 9.76 9.43
C ALA A 51 -11.47 10.42 10.59
N ARG A 52 -12.34 11.39 10.30
CA ARG A 52 -13.23 12.00 11.32
C ARG A 52 -14.44 11.14 11.65
N ARG A 53 -14.81 10.24 10.77
CA ARG A 53 -16.04 9.43 10.88
C ARG A 53 -15.78 8.03 11.41
N PHE A 54 -14.72 7.40 10.92
CA PHE A 54 -14.40 6.01 11.20
C PHE A 54 -13.35 5.88 12.30
N GLY A 55 -13.40 4.75 13.02
CA GLY A 55 -12.42 4.47 14.09
C GLY A 55 -10.99 4.37 13.56
N ARG A 56 -10.82 3.94 12.31
CA ARG A 56 -9.57 3.99 11.57
C ARG A 56 -9.87 4.30 10.11
N ALA A 57 -9.15 5.25 9.53
CA ALA A 57 -9.13 5.46 8.08
C ALA A 57 -7.75 5.93 7.65
N GLY A 58 -7.23 5.39 6.54
CA GLY A 58 -5.91 5.76 6.06
C GLY A 58 -5.40 4.95 4.89
N VAL A 59 -4.12 5.18 4.58
CA VAL A 59 -3.44 4.59 3.42
C VAL A 59 -2.40 3.58 3.87
N VAL A 60 -2.32 2.44 3.16
CA VAL A 60 -1.30 1.39 3.34
C VAL A 60 -0.61 1.17 2.01
N SER A 61 0.65 1.53 1.88
CA SER A 61 1.36 1.58 0.60
C SER A 61 2.79 1.06 0.68
N GLY A 62 3.35 0.67 -0.45
CA GLY A 62 4.79 0.44 -0.63
C GLY A 62 5.62 1.74 -0.74
N ARG A 63 4.95 2.92 -0.79
CA ARG A 63 5.64 4.21 -0.80
C ARG A 63 6.17 4.57 0.59
N PRO A 64 7.30 5.32 0.68
CA PRO A 64 7.72 5.90 1.95
C PRO A 64 6.64 6.84 2.53
N VAL A 65 6.49 6.89 3.86
CA VAL A 65 5.52 7.82 4.48
C VAL A 65 5.81 9.29 4.17
N SER A 66 7.07 9.67 3.95
CA SER A 66 7.42 11.04 3.50
C SER A 66 6.74 11.37 2.18
N TYR A 67 6.75 10.43 1.23
CA TYR A 67 6.08 10.59 -0.05
C TYR A 67 4.57 10.75 0.10
N LEU A 68 3.95 9.93 0.96
CA LEU A 68 2.50 9.99 1.22
C LEU A 68 2.12 11.30 1.93
N VAL A 69 2.89 11.73 2.93
CA VAL A 69 2.69 12.99 3.67
C VAL A 69 2.76 14.20 2.74
N ASP A 70 3.74 14.25 1.84
CA ASP A 70 3.90 15.35 0.89
C ASP A 70 2.68 15.51 -0.06
N ARG A 71 1.95 14.42 -0.30
CA ARG A 71 0.81 14.40 -1.23
C ARG A 71 -0.56 14.45 -0.57
N LEU A 72 -0.68 13.88 0.63
CA LEU A 72 -1.95 13.73 1.32
C LEU A 72 -2.09 14.64 2.56
N GLY A 73 -0.95 15.10 3.11
CA GLY A 73 -0.88 15.91 4.33
C GLY A 73 -0.50 15.12 5.58
N THR A 74 -0.34 15.86 6.68
CA THR A 74 0.20 15.36 7.96
C THR A 74 -0.88 14.93 8.96
N ASP A 75 -2.14 15.08 8.62
CA ASP A 75 -3.31 14.88 9.49
C ASP A 75 -4.02 13.54 9.28
N LEU A 76 -3.38 12.62 8.53
CA LEU A 76 -3.88 11.29 8.23
C LEU A 76 -3.03 10.19 8.88
N TRP A 77 -3.63 9.04 9.10
CA TRP A 77 -2.91 7.81 9.40
C TRP A 77 -2.40 7.19 8.11
N LEU A 78 -1.08 7.02 7.97
CA LEU A 78 -0.45 6.51 6.77
C LEU A 78 0.54 5.40 7.16
N SER A 79 0.51 4.29 6.45
CA SER A 79 1.51 3.22 6.55
C SER A 79 2.29 3.15 5.25
N GLY A 80 3.60 3.25 5.34
CA GLY A 80 4.53 3.20 4.22
C GLY A 80 5.45 1.99 4.28
N LEU A 81 6.10 1.69 3.15
CA LEU A 81 7.04 0.59 3.00
C LEU A 81 6.47 -0.73 3.52
N TYR A 82 5.21 -1.03 3.15
CA TYR A 82 4.50 -2.24 3.55
C TYR A 82 4.42 -2.46 5.07
N GLY A 83 4.40 -1.38 5.87
CA GLY A 83 4.32 -1.43 7.33
C GLY A 83 5.63 -1.18 8.07
N LEU A 84 6.77 -1.05 7.36
CA LEU A 84 8.06 -0.74 8.00
C LEU A 84 8.10 0.65 8.60
N GLU A 85 7.23 1.57 8.16
CA GLU A 85 7.08 2.89 8.73
C GLU A 85 5.63 3.37 8.73
N ARG A 86 5.30 4.27 9.65
CA ARG A 86 3.97 4.90 9.79
C ARG A 86 4.09 6.38 10.03
N TRP A 87 3.05 7.09 9.62
CA TRP A 87 2.77 8.44 10.05
C TRP A 87 1.49 8.42 10.89
N GLU A 88 1.65 8.68 12.17
CA GLU A 88 0.57 8.63 13.13
C GLU A 88 0.77 9.73 14.17
N GLU A 89 -0.30 10.46 14.55
CA GLU A 89 -0.25 11.58 15.51
C GLU A 89 0.78 12.66 15.16
N GLY A 90 0.95 12.93 13.85
CA GLY A 90 1.87 13.96 13.36
C GLY A 90 3.35 13.61 13.42
N ARG A 91 3.70 12.35 13.63
CA ARG A 91 5.10 11.88 13.70
C ARG A 91 5.32 10.62 12.88
N ARG A 92 6.53 10.46 12.39
CA ARG A 92 6.99 9.20 11.79
C ARG A 92 7.36 8.21 12.88
N VAL A 93 6.88 6.99 12.74
CA VAL A 93 7.22 5.83 13.57
C VAL A 93 7.76 4.75 12.65
N GLU A 94 8.88 4.17 13.00
CA GLU A 94 9.50 3.06 12.25
C GLU A 94 9.37 1.77 13.05
N ALA A 95 9.25 0.63 12.35
CA ALA A 95 9.31 -0.66 12.97
C ALA A 95 10.71 -0.87 13.59
N PRO A 96 10.82 -1.17 14.89
CA PRO A 96 12.13 -1.30 15.56
C PRO A 96 13.04 -2.32 14.90
N GLU A 97 12.46 -3.39 14.37
CA GLU A 97 13.19 -4.44 13.65
C GLU A 97 13.79 -3.93 12.34
N ALA A 98 13.14 -2.97 11.67
CA ALA A 98 13.60 -2.43 10.40
C ALA A 98 14.77 -1.44 10.58
N GLU A 99 14.80 -0.69 11.67
CA GLU A 99 15.82 0.34 11.91
C GLU A 99 17.24 -0.24 11.90
N ARG A 100 17.44 -1.43 12.46
CA ARG A 100 18.76 -2.11 12.46
C ARG A 100 19.30 -2.42 11.06
N TRP A 101 18.41 -2.51 10.06
CA TRP A 101 18.77 -2.80 8.67
C TRP A 101 19.12 -1.56 7.86
N ARG A 102 18.85 -0.37 8.39
CA ARG A 102 19.14 0.90 7.69
C ARG A 102 20.57 1.00 7.13
N PRO A 103 21.63 0.65 7.88
CA PRO A 103 22.98 0.69 7.32
C PRO A 103 23.19 -0.29 6.15
N VAL A 104 22.60 -1.48 6.24
CA VAL A 104 22.67 -2.51 5.19
C VAL A 104 21.95 -2.04 3.94
N VAL A 105 20.74 -1.50 4.09
CA VAL A 105 19.96 -0.95 2.97
C VAL A 105 20.68 0.24 2.33
N ALA A 106 21.28 1.12 3.14
CA ALA A 106 22.04 2.27 2.63
C ALA A 106 23.26 1.83 1.80
N GLU A 107 24.01 0.81 2.25
CA GLU A 107 25.13 0.25 1.50
C GLU A 107 24.67 -0.40 0.19
N ALA A 108 23.61 -1.24 0.25
CA ALA A 108 23.03 -1.87 -0.94
C ALA A 108 22.53 -0.82 -1.95
N THR A 109 21.88 0.25 -1.46
CA THR A 109 21.43 1.37 -2.32
C THR A 109 22.60 2.05 -3.01
N ALA A 110 23.66 2.37 -2.29
CA ALA A 110 24.85 3.02 -2.88
C ALA A 110 25.54 2.14 -3.94
N ARG A 111 25.58 0.83 -3.72
CA ARG A 111 26.06 -0.13 -4.73
C ARG A 111 25.15 -0.15 -5.96
N ALA A 112 23.84 -0.27 -5.74
CA ALA A 112 22.87 -0.27 -6.84
C ALA A 112 22.97 1.01 -7.68
N GLU A 113 23.08 2.19 -7.06
CA GLU A 113 23.23 3.47 -7.75
C GLU A 113 24.48 3.51 -8.63
N ASN A 114 25.58 2.92 -8.17
CA ASN A 114 26.83 2.86 -8.94
C ASN A 114 26.76 1.86 -10.12
N GLU A 115 26.08 0.73 -9.95
CA GLU A 115 26.08 -0.38 -10.91
C GLU A 115 24.90 -0.30 -11.88
N LEU A 116 23.72 0.10 -11.40
CA LEU A 116 22.47 0.12 -12.15
C LEU A 116 21.95 1.53 -12.47
N GLY A 117 22.45 2.55 -11.76
CA GLY A 117 22.17 3.96 -12.05
C GLY A 117 20.70 4.32 -11.98
N PRO A 118 20.09 4.72 -13.13
CA PRO A 118 18.74 5.30 -13.14
C PRO A 118 17.61 4.32 -12.79
N LEU A 119 17.91 3.02 -12.66
CA LEU A 119 16.89 2.04 -12.25
C LEU A 119 16.54 2.16 -10.76
N VAL A 120 17.41 2.80 -9.95
CA VAL A 120 17.34 2.76 -8.49
C VAL A 120 16.41 3.83 -7.92
N GLU A 121 15.48 3.41 -7.09
CA GLU A 121 14.73 4.25 -6.18
C GLU A 121 15.13 3.93 -4.73
N ALA A 122 15.80 4.87 -4.06
CA ALA A 122 16.13 4.78 -2.65
C ALA A 122 14.91 5.13 -1.80
N LYS A 123 14.46 4.21 -0.93
CA LYS A 123 13.30 4.41 -0.05
C LYS A 123 13.68 4.49 1.44
N GLY A 124 14.96 4.43 1.77
CA GLY A 124 15.50 4.54 3.13
C GLY A 124 15.55 3.23 3.91
N LEU A 125 14.45 2.50 4.04
CA LEU A 125 14.38 1.16 4.63
C LEU A 125 14.23 0.04 3.60
N SER A 126 14.14 0.38 2.33
CA SER A 126 14.19 -0.52 1.18
C SER A 126 14.76 0.21 -0.03
N LEU A 127 15.00 -0.51 -1.11
CA LEU A 127 15.30 0.04 -2.42
C LEU A 127 14.55 -0.73 -3.49
N THR A 128 14.12 -0.01 -4.53
CA THR A 128 13.43 -0.61 -5.69
C THR A 128 14.23 -0.36 -6.95
N LEU A 129 14.34 -1.38 -7.79
CA LEU A 129 14.93 -1.31 -9.12
C LEU A 129 13.79 -1.32 -10.14
N HIS A 130 13.57 -0.17 -10.80
CA HIS A 130 12.50 0.01 -11.79
C HIS A 130 13.03 -0.23 -13.20
N PHE A 131 12.34 -1.08 -13.96
CA PHE A 131 12.69 -1.34 -15.37
C PHE A 131 11.48 -1.21 -16.32
N ARG A 132 10.40 -0.52 -15.88
CA ARG A 132 9.20 -0.29 -16.70
C ARG A 132 9.52 0.41 -18.03
N THR A 133 10.39 1.42 -17.99
CA THR A 133 10.79 2.19 -19.17
C THR A 133 11.94 1.58 -19.97
N VAL A 134 12.59 0.56 -19.43
CA VAL A 134 13.72 -0.18 -20.02
C VAL A 134 13.60 -1.68 -19.73
N PRO A 135 12.55 -2.33 -20.25
CA PRO A 135 12.22 -3.72 -19.89
C PRO A 135 13.36 -4.73 -20.19
N GLU A 136 14.22 -4.41 -21.16
CA GLU A 136 15.39 -5.21 -21.53
C GLU A 136 16.42 -5.31 -20.41
N ARG A 137 16.40 -4.40 -19.42
CA ARG A 137 17.26 -4.45 -18.22
C ARG A 137 16.63 -5.21 -17.05
N GLY A 138 15.43 -5.75 -17.22
CA GLY A 138 14.72 -6.44 -16.15
C GLY A 138 15.48 -7.66 -15.61
N ASP A 139 16.08 -8.48 -16.49
CA ASP A 139 16.84 -9.66 -16.06
C ASP A 139 18.15 -9.26 -15.34
N GLU A 140 18.80 -8.18 -15.78
CA GLU A 140 19.97 -7.59 -15.09
C GLU A 140 19.58 -7.14 -13.67
N ALA A 141 18.48 -6.41 -13.54
CA ALA A 141 18.02 -5.91 -12.25
C ALA A 141 17.67 -7.05 -11.27
N ARG A 142 16.98 -8.08 -11.75
CA ARG A 142 16.63 -9.27 -10.94
C ARG A 142 17.86 -10.05 -10.49
N ALA A 143 18.81 -10.29 -11.43
CA ALA A 143 20.04 -11.00 -11.11
C ALA A 143 20.84 -10.25 -10.05
N TRP A 144 20.99 -8.94 -10.20
CA TRP A 144 21.65 -8.09 -9.23
C TRP A 144 20.97 -8.12 -7.86
N ALA A 145 19.63 -8.02 -7.85
CA ALA A 145 18.86 -8.06 -6.61
C ALA A 145 19.03 -9.39 -5.86
N GLN A 146 19.03 -10.50 -6.59
CA GLN A 146 19.23 -11.82 -6.01
C GLN A 146 20.63 -11.98 -5.41
N GLU A 147 21.68 -11.53 -6.13
CA GLU A 147 23.07 -11.57 -5.63
C GLU A 147 23.24 -10.68 -4.39
N GLU A 148 22.64 -9.48 -4.41
CA GLU A 148 22.73 -8.56 -3.28
C GLU A 148 21.95 -9.08 -2.06
N ALA A 149 20.80 -9.73 -2.26
CA ALA A 149 20.04 -10.37 -1.18
C ALA A 149 20.86 -11.50 -0.53
N GLU A 150 21.54 -12.35 -1.32
CA GLU A 150 22.43 -13.39 -0.79
C GLU A 150 23.59 -12.81 0.01
N ARG A 151 24.16 -11.67 -0.43
CA ARG A 151 25.27 -10.99 0.25
C ARG A 151 24.86 -10.35 1.56
N THR A 152 23.64 -9.78 1.62
CA THR A 152 23.22 -8.88 2.72
C THR A 152 22.24 -9.52 3.69
N GLY A 153 21.52 -10.54 3.26
CA GLY A 153 20.37 -11.08 3.97
C GLY A 153 19.09 -10.27 3.79
N LEU A 154 19.06 -9.31 2.87
CA LEU A 154 17.81 -8.66 2.43
C LEU A 154 16.93 -9.67 1.68
N VAL A 155 15.65 -9.36 1.58
CA VAL A 155 14.66 -10.18 0.86
C VAL A 155 14.30 -9.48 -0.45
N VAL A 156 14.15 -10.28 -1.50
CA VAL A 156 13.71 -9.82 -2.82
C VAL A 156 12.20 -9.99 -2.93
N ALA A 157 11.49 -8.91 -3.28
CA ALA A 157 10.08 -8.91 -3.63
C ALA A 157 9.92 -8.53 -5.11
N GLU A 158 9.31 -9.43 -5.87
CA GLU A 158 9.01 -9.19 -7.29
C GLU A 158 7.73 -8.37 -7.45
N ALA A 159 7.76 -7.43 -8.40
CA ALA A 159 6.59 -6.73 -8.87
C ALA A 159 6.59 -6.69 -10.42
N ARG A 160 5.50 -6.21 -11.03
CA ARG A 160 5.27 -6.34 -12.47
C ARG A 160 6.37 -5.75 -13.36
N ALA A 161 6.97 -4.62 -12.96
CA ALA A 161 8.02 -3.95 -13.72
C ALA A 161 9.11 -3.38 -12.83
N SER A 162 9.32 -4.02 -11.67
CA SER A 162 10.35 -3.66 -10.70
C SER A 162 10.65 -4.85 -9.79
N VAL A 163 11.77 -4.75 -9.08
CA VAL A 163 12.15 -5.65 -7.99
C VAL A 163 12.57 -4.82 -6.80
N GLU A 164 12.12 -5.18 -5.62
CA GLU A 164 12.42 -4.47 -4.37
C GLU A 164 13.28 -5.34 -3.46
N LEU A 165 14.28 -4.73 -2.81
CA LEU A 165 15.01 -5.34 -1.71
C LEU A 165 14.61 -4.64 -0.42
N HIS A 166 14.19 -5.43 0.56
CA HIS A 166 13.75 -4.94 1.87
C HIS A 166 14.31 -5.81 3.01
N PRO A 167 14.32 -5.33 4.26
CA PRO A 167 14.68 -6.12 5.42
C PRO A 167 13.82 -7.40 5.55
N PRO A 168 14.36 -8.49 6.09
CA PRO A 168 13.61 -9.70 6.42
C PRO A 168 12.77 -9.48 7.69
N VAL A 169 11.85 -8.54 7.63
CA VAL A 169 10.87 -8.23 8.66
C VAL A 169 9.52 -8.74 8.17
N ASP A 170 8.81 -9.43 9.03
CA ASP A 170 7.47 -9.95 8.73
C ASP A 170 6.46 -8.79 8.75
N ALA A 171 6.50 -8.00 7.68
CA ALA A 171 5.64 -6.85 7.47
C ALA A 171 5.18 -6.82 6.00
N ASP A 172 3.87 -6.80 5.83
CA ASP A 172 3.19 -6.65 4.55
C ASP A 172 1.89 -5.84 4.73
N LYS A 173 1.18 -5.56 3.64
CA LYS A 173 -0.11 -4.84 3.74
C LYS A 173 -1.14 -5.61 4.59
N GLY A 174 -1.06 -6.94 4.64
CA GLY A 174 -1.96 -7.77 5.44
C GLY A 174 -1.74 -7.61 6.94
N THR A 175 -0.49 -7.65 7.39
CA THR A 175 -0.15 -7.42 8.81
C THR A 175 -0.59 -6.03 9.27
N VAL A 176 -0.44 -5.02 8.41
CA VAL A 176 -0.92 -3.64 8.67
C VAL A 176 -2.44 -3.58 8.77
N VAL A 177 -3.16 -4.27 7.87
CA VAL A 177 -4.63 -4.32 7.89
C VAL A 177 -5.14 -5.00 9.16
N GLU A 178 -4.56 -6.13 9.57
CA GLU A 178 -4.92 -6.82 10.81
C GLU A 178 -4.72 -5.93 12.04
N GLU A 179 -3.58 -5.26 12.11
CA GLU A 179 -3.30 -4.34 13.22
C GLU A 179 -4.25 -3.14 13.23
N ALA A 180 -4.50 -2.51 12.08
CA ALA A 180 -5.41 -1.37 11.96
C ALA A 180 -6.87 -1.75 12.25
N ALA A 181 -7.26 -2.99 11.98
CA ALA A 181 -8.61 -3.53 12.25
C ALA A 181 -8.74 -4.20 13.61
N ALA A 182 -7.70 -4.23 14.44
CA ALA A 182 -7.75 -4.85 15.77
C ALA A 182 -8.86 -4.22 16.64
N GLY A 183 -9.80 -5.06 17.10
CA GLY A 183 -10.96 -4.62 17.91
C GLY A 183 -12.06 -3.91 17.12
N MET A 184 -11.96 -3.80 15.80
CA MET A 184 -13.02 -3.26 14.95
C MET A 184 -14.15 -4.29 14.74
N ALA A 185 -15.35 -3.80 14.47
CA ALA A 185 -16.51 -4.60 14.12
C ALA A 185 -16.63 -4.81 12.61
N ALA A 186 -16.07 -3.88 11.82
CA ALA A 186 -16.02 -3.99 10.37
C ALA A 186 -14.71 -3.42 9.82
N ALA A 187 -14.25 -3.91 8.66
CA ALA A 187 -13.08 -3.42 7.97
C ALA A 187 -13.22 -3.56 6.44
N CYS A 188 -12.65 -2.62 5.69
CA CYS A 188 -12.48 -2.79 4.25
C CYS A 188 -11.08 -2.35 3.80
N PHE A 189 -10.68 -2.87 2.63
CA PHE A 189 -9.46 -2.47 1.96
C PHE A 189 -9.72 -2.33 0.46
N PHE A 190 -9.18 -1.25 -0.12
CA PHE A 190 -9.19 -0.95 -1.56
C PHE A 190 -7.78 -1.17 -2.11
N GLY A 191 -7.65 -1.96 -3.16
CA GLY A 191 -6.36 -2.24 -3.79
C GLY A 191 -6.50 -2.64 -5.25
N ASP A 192 -5.39 -2.63 -6.02
CA ASP A 192 -5.39 -2.86 -7.46
C ASP A 192 -4.36 -3.91 -7.93
N ASP A 193 -3.35 -4.24 -7.14
CA ASP A 193 -2.25 -5.09 -7.59
C ASP A 193 -2.00 -6.32 -6.69
N VAL A 194 -1.02 -7.15 -7.12
CA VAL A 194 -0.60 -8.36 -6.40
C VAL A 194 -0.14 -8.09 -4.97
N GLY A 195 0.41 -6.91 -4.68
CA GLY A 195 0.83 -6.50 -3.33
C GLY A 195 -0.34 -6.36 -2.36
N ASP A 196 -1.58 -6.22 -2.87
CA ASP A 196 -2.80 -6.09 -2.08
C ASP A 196 -3.43 -7.44 -1.71
N LEU A 197 -2.98 -8.54 -2.30
CA LEU A 197 -3.46 -9.88 -1.99
C LEU A 197 -3.25 -10.24 -0.52
N SER A 198 -2.17 -9.78 0.10
CA SER A 198 -1.92 -9.98 1.54
C SER A 198 -2.97 -9.27 2.40
N ALA A 199 -3.38 -8.05 2.02
CA ALA A 199 -4.45 -7.31 2.68
C ALA A 199 -5.81 -8.01 2.54
N PHE A 200 -6.11 -8.57 1.35
CA PHE A 200 -7.32 -9.37 1.13
C PHE A 200 -7.31 -10.63 1.99
N GLY A 201 -6.16 -11.33 2.08
CA GLY A 201 -5.97 -12.48 2.97
C GLY A 201 -6.19 -12.13 4.44
N ALA A 202 -5.74 -10.95 4.88
CA ALA A 202 -5.98 -10.44 6.23
C ALA A 202 -7.48 -10.22 6.49
N LEU A 203 -8.21 -9.63 5.55
CA LEU A 203 -9.66 -9.46 5.65
C LEU A 203 -10.41 -10.79 5.69
N GLU A 204 -9.94 -11.82 4.98
CA GLU A 204 -10.51 -13.18 5.06
C GLU A 204 -10.32 -13.79 6.46
N ARG A 205 -9.14 -13.63 7.06
CA ARG A 205 -8.87 -14.08 8.44
C ARG A 205 -9.75 -13.33 9.45
N LEU A 206 -9.90 -12.03 9.29
CA LEU A 206 -10.78 -11.20 10.13
C LEU A 206 -12.24 -11.61 9.98
N ALA A 207 -12.70 -11.92 8.76
CA ALA A 207 -14.06 -12.43 8.51
C ALA A 207 -14.30 -13.77 9.22
N ALA A 208 -13.32 -14.68 9.16
CA ALA A 208 -13.38 -15.96 9.90
C ALA A 208 -13.43 -15.77 11.42
N ALA A 209 -12.91 -14.64 11.93
CA ALA A 209 -12.97 -14.24 13.34
C ALA A 209 -14.26 -13.45 13.68
N GLY A 210 -15.18 -13.25 12.73
CA GLY A 210 -16.47 -12.62 12.97
C GLY A 210 -16.53 -11.10 12.73
N VAL A 211 -15.47 -10.51 12.14
CA VAL A 211 -15.47 -9.12 11.70
C VAL A 211 -16.19 -9.03 10.35
N ALA A 212 -17.06 -8.05 10.16
CA ALA A 212 -17.65 -7.79 8.84
C ALA A 212 -16.60 -7.17 7.92
N THR A 213 -16.28 -7.82 6.79
CA THR A 213 -15.23 -7.36 5.91
C THR A 213 -15.70 -7.11 4.48
N ALA A 214 -15.01 -6.21 3.77
CA ALA A 214 -15.22 -5.99 2.34
C ALA A 214 -13.87 -5.76 1.62
N ARG A 215 -13.61 -6.57 0.61
CA ARG A 215 -12.46 -6.48 -0.28
C ARG A 215 -12.87 -5.76 -1.55
N VAL A 216 -12.27 -4.62 -1.83
CA VAL A 216 -12.59 -3.80 -3.00
C VAL A 216 -11.42 -3.82 -3.98
N ALA A 217 -11.59 -4.49 -5.11
CA ALA A 217 -10.63 -4.46 -6.20
C ALA A 217 -10.84 -3.22 -7.08
N VAL A 218 -9.76 -2.49 -7.31
CA VAL A 218 -9.75 -1.38 -8.27
C VAL A 218 -9.24 -1.92 -9.59
N ASN A 219 -10.17 -2.19 -10.50
CA ASN A 219 -9.88 -2.78 -11.79
C ASN A 219 -9.20 -1.78 -12.73
N SER A 220 -8.18 -2.23 -13.42
CA SER A 220 -7.45 -1.47 -14.44
C SER A 220 -6.86 -2.44 -15.47
N ALA A 221 -6.24 -1.92 -16.51
CA ALA A 221 -5.48 -2.74 -17.47
C ALA A 221 -4.29 -3.48 -16.83
N GLU A 222 -3.88 -3.05 -15.63
CA GLU A 222 -2.76 -3.62 -14.86
C GLU A 222 -3.22 -4.43 -13.63
N ALA A 223 -4.53 -4.46 -13.33
CA ALA A 223 -5.06 -5.18 -12.17
C ALA A 223 -4.70 -6.67 -12.20
N ASP A 224 -4.41 -7.20 -11.03
CA ASP A 224 -4.15 -8.64 -10.89
C ASP A 224 -5.48 -9.42 -10.98
N PRO A 225 -5.58 -10.45 -11.85
CA PRO A 225 -6.79 -11.24 -11.99
C PRO A 225 -7.21 -11.95 -10.69
N GLU A 226 -6.26 -12.42 -9.87
CA GLU A 226 -6.56 -13.07 -8.59
C GLU A 226 -7.18 -12.08 -7.61
N LEU A 227 -6.72 -10.82 -7.60
CA LEU A 227 -7.29 -9.78 -6.76
C LEU A 227 -8.77 -9.54 -7.13
N VAL A 228 -9.05 -9.41 -8.43
CA VAL A 228 -10.41 -9.21 -8.94
C VAL A 228 -11.32 -10.39 -8.61
N GLU A 229 -10.83 -11.63 -8.75
CA GLU A 229 -11.59 -12.84 -8.42
C GLU A 229 -11.94 -12.94 -6.93
N ARG A 230 -11.05 -12.49 -6.04
CA ARG A 230 -11.24 -12.53 -4.58
C ARG A 230 -12.02 -11.34 -4.02
N ALA A 231 -12.35 -10.34 -4.84
CA ALA A 231 -13.04 -9.14 -4.41
C ALA A 231 -14.52 -9.35 -4.13
N ASP A 232 -15.05 -8.67 -3.11
CA ASP A 232 -16.49 -8.57 -2.83
C ASP A 232 -17.15 -7.44 -3.66
N VAL A 233 -16.33 -6.46 -4.07
CA VAL A 233 -16.70 -5.31 -4.89
C VAL A 233 -15.59 -5.05 -5.89
N VAL A 234 -15.95 -4.81 -7.15
CA VAL A 234 -15.00 -4.36 -8.19
C VAL A 234 -15.43 -2.98 -8.66
N VAL A 235 -14.48 -2.05 -8.74
CA VAL A 235 -14.68 -0.68 -9.24
C VAL A 235 -13.74 -0.39 -10.39
N ASP A 236 -14.15 0.45 -11.34
CA ASP A 236 -13.36 0.77 -12.52
C ASP A 236 -12.43 1.97 -12.28
N GLY A 237 -11.21 1.66 -11.87
CA GLY A 237 -10.12 2.60 -11.71
C GLY A 237 -10.25 3.53 -10.49
N PRO A 238 -9.23 4.37 -10.27
CA PRO A 238 -9.14 5.26 -9.12
C PRO A 238 -10.31 6.24 -8.97
N THR A 239 -10.92 6.66 -10.07
CA THR A 239 -12.04 7.61 -10.05
C THR A 239 -13.28 7.00 -9.39
N GLU A 240 -13.61 5.75 -9.71
CA GLU A 240 -14.74 5.08 -9.10
C GLU A 240 -14.43 4.67 -7.65
N ALA A 241 -13.18 4.22 -7.38
CA ALA A 241 -12.72 3.96 -6.02
C ALA A 241 -12.90 5.19 -5.11
N LEU A 242 -12.46 6.37 -5.59
CA LEU A 242 -12.62 7.62 -4.85
C LEU A 242 -14.10 7.97 -4.63
N ALA A 243 -14.96 7.73 -5.62
CA ALA A 243 -16.40 8.00 -5.49
C ALA A 243 -17.07 7.06 -4.45
N VAL A 244 -16.65 5.79 -4.33
CA VAL A 244 -17.11 4.87 -3.27
C VAL A 244 -16.62 5.34 -1.89
N LEU A 245 -15.35 5.74 -1.77
CA LEU A 245 -14.80 6.31 -0.53
C LEU A 245 -15.55 7.61 -0.13
N GLU A 246 -15.92 8.43 -1.10
CA GLU A 246 -16.72 9.63 -0.86
C GLU A 246 -18.14 9.30 -0.37
N ALA A 247 -18.77 8.27 -0.92
CA ALA A 247 -20.07 7.78 -0.45
C ALA A 247 -19.99 7.30 1.01
N LEU A 248 -18.92 6.55 1.37
CA LEU A 248 -18.64 6.17 2.77
C LEU A 248 -18.44 7.38 3.68
N ALA A 249 -17.76 8.42 3.20
CA ALA A 249 -17.51 9.63 3.98
C ALA A 249 -18.76 10.49 4.21
N SER A 250 -19.79 10.34 3.37
CA SER A 250 -20.99 11.20 3.33
C SER A 250 -22.23 10.55 3.99
N GLY A 251 -22.31 9.22 4.03
CA GLY A 251 -23.42 8.46 4.64
C GLY A 251 -23.32 8.39 6.13
#